data_bdfc562af47d04b1ea219e9348a66ca8
#
_entry.id   bdfc562af47d04b1ea219e9348a66ca8
#
_cell.length_a   1.000
_cell.length_b   1.000
_cell.length_c   1.000
_cell.angle_alpha   90.00
_cell.angle_beta   90.00
_cell.angle_gamma   90.00
#
_symmetry.space_group_name_H-M   'P 1'
#
loop_
_entity.id
_entity.type
_entity.pdbx_description
1 polymer ?
#
loop_
_entity_poly.entity_id
_entity_poly.type
_entity_poly.pdbx_seq_one_letter_code
_entity_poly.pdbx_strand_id
1 'polypeptide(L)'
;GYGVAGTYFVIEELQLKASYEKAYRLPTIEEMFGDEDLEMGDIGIKPENSDNMNFNIAYNKKMGEHQLYAEAGFVYRNTKDYIQRNIADLSGGKVAATYINYGKVETLGYNLSVRYGFGRWVSIGANFSQMDVRDNMKTMIGTSMPNIGYRQRMPNLPYLFADGDVTF
;
A
#
# COMPACT_ATOMS: atom_id res chain seq x y z
N GLY A 1 3.03 -15.26 9.83
CA GLY A 1 1.91 -14.93 8.95
C GLY A 1 1.35 -16.18 8.27
N TYR A 2 0.19 -16.04 7.69
CA TYR A 2 -0.43 -17.06 6.86
C TYR A 2 -1.26 -16.38 5.77
N GLY A 3 -1.49 -17.09 4.67
CA GLY A 3 -2.28 -16.56 3.58
C GLY A 3 -2.89 -17.66 2.72
N VAL A 4 -3.87 -17.27 1.94
CA VAL A 4 -4.53 -18.09 0.94
C VAL A 4 -4.73 -17.27 -0.32
N ALA A 5 -4.51 -17.88 -1.47
CA ALA A 5 -4.75 -17.27 -2.77
C ALA A 5 -5.44 -18.26 -3.70
N GLY A 6 -6.30 -17.75 -4.54
CA GLY A 6 -7.00 -18.51 -5.56
C GLY A 6 -7.04 -17.78 -6.89
N THR A 7 -7.03 -18.56 -7.95
CA THR A 7 -7.17 -18.09 -9.32
C THR A 7 -8.28 -18.88 -10.00
N TYR A 8 -9.15 -18.16 -10.69
CA TYR A 8 -10.26 -18.76 -11.43
C TYR A 8 -10.32 -18.17 -12.85
N PHE A 9 -10.38 -19.02 -13.85
CA PHE A 9 -10.60 -18.63 -15.23
C PHE A 9 -12.08 -18.73 -15.56
N VAL A 10 -12.71 -17.58 -15.80
CA VAL A 10 -14.11 -17.53 -16.23
C VAL A 10 -14.23 -18.02 -17.66
N ILE A 11 -13.30 -17.59 -18.51
CA ILE A 11 -13.02 -18.03 -19.87
C ILE A 11 -11.49 -18.00 -20.05
N GLU A 12 -10.97 -18.52 -21.16
CA GLU A 12 -9.51 -18.54 -21.40
C GLU A 12 -8.86 -17.17 -21.32
N GLU A 13 -9.58 -16.12 -21.74
CA GLU A 13 -9.08 -14.75 -21.78
C GLU A 13 -9.30 -13.97 -20.47
N LEU A 14 -10.22 -14.42 -19.59
CA LEU A 14 -10.63 -13.69 -18.38
C LEU A 14 -10.29 -14.46 -17.11
N GLN A 15 -9.37 -13.90 -16.34
CA GLN A 15 -8.87 -14.46 -15.10
C GLN A 15 -9.28 -13.59 -13.90
N LEU A 16 -9.77 -14.23 -12.86
CA LEU A 16 -10.00 -13.64 -11.55
C LEU A 16 -8.98 -14.18 -10.56
N LYS A 17 -8.40 -13.29 -9.75
CA LYS A 17 -7.51 -13.65 -8.65
C LYS A 17 -8.01 -13.01 -7.37
N ALA A 18 -7.99 -13.77 -6.28
CA ALA A 18 -8.27 -13.24 -4.96
C ALA A 18 -7.24 -13.80 -3.98
N SER A 19 -6.81 -12.97 -3.03
CA SER A 19 -5.94 -13.42 -1.94
C SER A 19 -6.27 -12.73 -0.64
N TYR A 20 -6.03 -13.45 0.44
CA TYR A 20 -6.00 -12.93 1.79
C TYR A 20 -4.69 -13.34 2.45
N GLU A 21 -4.09 -12.40 3.16
CA GLU A 21 -2.85 -12.63 3.90
C GLU A 21 -2.89 -11.92 5.26
N LYS A 22 -2.53 -12.66 6.29
CA LYS A 22 -2.18 -12.14 7.60
C LYS A 22 -0.68 -12.00 7.70
N ALA A 23 -0.18 -10.78 7.68
CA ALA A 23 1.24 -10.48 7.67
C ALA A 23 1.71 -9.73 8.93
N TYR A 24 2.98 -9.89 9.26
CA TYR A 24 3.67 -9.16 10.30
C TYR A 24 4.91 -8.50 9.69
N ARG A 25 5.12 -7.20 9.95
CA ARG A 25 6.34 -6.49 9.62
C ARG A 25 7.12 -6.23 10.90
N LEU A 26 8.30 -6.81 10.99
CA LEU A 26 9.22 -6.50 12.10
C LEU A 26 9.77 -5.07 11.92
N PRO A 27 10.01 -4.34 13.03
CA PRO A 27 10.73 -3.09 12.97
C PRO A 27 12.12 -3.26 12.34
N THR A 28 12.57 -2.24 11.63
CA THR A 28 13.95 -2.20 11.12
C THR A 28 14.94 -1.87 12.23
N ILE A 29 16.22 -2.04 11.95
CA ILE A 29 17.30 -1.70 12.90
C ILE A 29 17.25 -0.20 13.23
N GLU A 30 17.01 0.66 12.22
CA GLU A 30 16.89 2.11 12.38
C GLU A 30 15.67 2.49 13.23
N GLU A 31 14.53 1.83 13.06
CA GLU A 31 13.34 2.06 13.87
C GLU A 31 13.56 1.68 15.35
N MET A 32 14.38 0.66 15.63
CA MET A 32 14.67 0.18 16.98
C MET A 32 15.81 0.92 17.65
N PHE A 33 16.87 1.25 16.92
CA PHE A 33 18.13 1.77 17.51
C PHE A 33 18.46 3.19 17.05
N GLY A 34 17.78 3.69 16.00
CA GLY A 34 18.09 4.99 15.41
C GLY A 34 19.37 4.98 14.58
N ASP A 35 19.82 6.19 14.26
CA ASP A 35 21.14 6.46 13.72
C ASP A 35 21.93 7.38 14.69
N GLU A 36 23.20 7.61 14.39
CA GLU A 36 24.07 8.40 15.27
C GLU A 36 23.74 9.90 15.26
N ASP A 37 22.94 10.39 14.26
CA ASP A 37 22.82 11.83 14.00
C ASP A 37 21.42 12.41 14.23
N LEU A 38 20.39 11.85 13.59
CA LEU A 38 19.08 12.50 13.45
C LEU A 38 17.89 11.62 13.83
N GLU A 39 18.07 10.33 13.98
CA GLU A 39 16.99 9.39 14.26
C GLU A 39 17.17 8.73 15.62
N MET A 40 16.15 8.87 16.45
CA MET A 40 16.08 8.19 17.76
C MET A 40 15.21 6.93 17.60
N GLY A 41 15.83 5.77 17.76
CA GLY A 41 15.12 4.50 17.78
C GLY A 41 14.30 4.31 19.05
N ASP A 42 13.34 3.42 18.98
CA ASP A 42 12.56 2.94 20.13
C ASP A 42 12.60 1.40 20.19
N ILE A 43 13.35 0.87 21.16
CA ILE A 43 13.48 -0.60 21.37
C ILE A 43 12.12 -1.22 21.76
N GLY A 44 11.15 -0.42 22.25
CA GLY A 44 9.82 -0.85 22.62
C GLY A 44 8.85 -0.95 21.44
N ILE A 45 9.28 -0.60 20.24
CA ILE A 45 8.42 -0.62 19.05
C ILE A 45 7.93 -2.04 18.74
N LYS A 46 6.62 -2.17 18.57
CA LYS A 46 5.97 -3.46 18.29
C LYS A 46 5.93 -3.72 16.80
N PRO A 47 6.00 -5.00 16.37
CA PRO A 47 5.76 -5.37 14.99
C PRO A 47 4.38 -4.92 14.49
N GLU A 48 4.31 -4.41 13.27
CA GLU A 48 3.03 -4.20 12.61
C GLU A 48 2.34 -5.53 12.33
N ASN A 49 1.03 -5.50 12.41
CA ASN A 49 0.17 -6.64 12.12
C ASN A 49 -0.89 -6.22 11.11
N SER A 50 -0.91 -6.83 9.94
CA SER A 50 -1.83 -6.43 8.88
C SER A 50 -2.66 -7.59 8.35
N ASP A 51 -3.92 -7.28 8.05
CA ASP A 51 -4.82 -8.09 7.25
C ASP A 51 -4.86 -7.50 5.85
N ASN A 52 -4.42 -8.27 4.85
CA ASN A 52 -4.31 -7.86 3.46
C ASN A 52 -5.29 -8.64 2.60
N MET A 53 -6.11 -7.96 1.81
CA MET A 53 -7.02 -8.55 0.84
C MET A 53 -6.72 -7.96 -0.53
N ASN A 54 -6.55 -8.81 -1.53
CA ASN A 54 -6.35 -8.39 -2.90
C ASN A 54 -7.37 -9.09 -3.79
N PHE A 55 -7.92 -8.34 -4.72
CA PHE A 55 -8.77 -8.85 -5.79
C PHE A 55 -8.30 -8.28 -7.11
N ASN A 56 -8.21 -9.12 -8.13
CA ASN A 56 -7.70 -8.73 -9.43
C ASN A 56 -8.51 -9.41 -10.54
N ILE A 57 -8.81 -8.65 -11.59
CA ILE A 57 -9.44 -9.11 -12.83
C ILE A 57 -8.46 -8.82 -13.96
N ALA A 58 -8.07 -9.83 -14.70
CA ALA A 58 -7.20 -9.69 -15.86
C ALA A 58 -7.86 -10.26 -17.11
N TYR A 59 -7.87 -9.47 -18.16
CA TYR A 59 -8.36 -9.85 -19.48
C TYR A 59 -7.20 -9.79 -20.48
N ASN A 60 -6.98 -10.88 -21.23
CA ASN A 60 -5.96 -10.95 -22.26
C ASN A 60 -6.52 -11.61 -23.49
N LYS A 61 -6.59 -10.88 -24.60
CA LYS A 61 -7.11 -11.40 -25.86
C LYS A 61 -6.21 -11.05 -27.03
N LYS A 62 -5.92 -12.06 -27.83
CA LYS A 62 -5.23 -11.93 -29.12
C LYS A 62 -6.23 -12.15 -30.26
N MET A 63 -6.31 -11.20 -31.19
CA MET A 63 -7.18 -11.22 -32.36
C MET A 63 -6.35 -10.92 -33.61
N GLY A 64 -5.79 -11.95 -34.23
CA GLY A 64 -4.84 -11.79 -35.34
C GLY A 64 -3.58 -11.04 -34.90
N GLU A 65 -3.34 -9.87 -35.48
CA GLU A 65 -2.20 -9.00 -35.10
C GLU A 65 -2.48 -8.09 -33.93
N HIS A 66 -3.73 -8.02 -33.43
CA HIS A 66 -4.11 -7.21 -32.30
C HIS A 66 -3.99 -8.01 -31.00
N GLN A 67 -3.41 -7.41 -30.00
CA GLN A 67 -3.35 -7.95 -28.63
C GLN A 67 -3.85 -6.90 -27.64
N LEU A 68 -4.84 -7.28 -26.84
CA LEU A 68 -5.36 -6.43 -25.77
C LEU A 68 -5.13 -7.12 -24.44
N TYR A 69 -4.50 -6.39 -23.52
CA TYR A 69 -4.39 -6.74 -22.11
C TYR A 69 -5.03 -5.63 -21.27
N ALA A 70 -5.89 -6.01 -20.35
CA ALA A 70 -6.48 -5.09 -19.39
C ALA A 70 -6.51 -5.76 -18.02
N GLU A 71 -6.12 -5.04 -16.99
CA GLU A 71 -6.09 -5.51 -15.62
C GLU A 71 -6.67 -4.45 -14.69
N ALA A 72 -7.56 -4.86 -13.80
CA ALA A 72 -8.06 -4.02 -12.72
C ALA A 72 -7.87 -4.75 -11.39
N GLY A 73 -7.27 -4.07 -10.43
CA GLY A 73 -6.98 -4.58 -9.10
C GLY A 73 -7.57 -3.72 -8.00
N PHE A 74 -7.90 -4.37 -6.91
CA PHE A 74 -8.35 -3.77 -5.67
C PHE A 74 -7.52 -4.32 -4.52
N VAL A 75 -7.05 -3.42 -3.65
CA VAL A 75 -6.25 -3.74 -2.47
C VAL A 75 -6.91 -3.15 -1.24
N TYR A 76 -7.13 -3.97 -0.25
CA TYR A 76 -7.53 -3.54 1.09
C TYR A 76 -6.54 -4.04 2.12
N ARG A 77 -6.03 -3.14 2.96
CA ARG A 77 -5.15 -3.49 4.08
C ARG A 77 -5.59 -2.78 5.34
N ASN A 78 -5.69 -3.54 6.41
CA ASN A 78 -5.94 -3.01 7.76
C ASN A 78 -4.73 -3.35 8.64
N THR A 79 -3.95 -2.33 8.99
CA THR A 79 -2.73 -2.48 9.78
C THR A 79 -2.98 -2.02 11.22
N LYS A 80 -2.56 -2.84 12.17
CA LYS A 80 -2.50 -2.51 13.61
C LYS A 80 -1.05 -2.28 14.00
N ASP A 81 -0.83 -1.46 14.99
CA ASP A 81 0.49 -1.08 15.48
C ASP A 81 1.39 -0.51 14.35
N TYR A 82 0.76 0.26 13.43
CA TYR A 82 1.45 0.88 12.29
C TYR A 82 2.63 1.70 12.78
N ILE A 83 3.82 1.43 12.23
CA ILE A 83 5.04 2.16 12.61
C ILE A 83 5.15 3.41 11.76
N GLN A 84 5.09 4.56 12.43
CA GLN A 84 5.18 5.86 11.79
C GLN A 84 6.40 6.61 12.28
N ARG A 85 7.13 7.22 11.34
CA ARG A 85 8.15 8.21 11.64
C ARG A 85 7.48 9.50 12.14
N ASN A 86 7.90 9.97 13.29
CA ASN A 86 7.43 11.19 13.91
C ASN A 86 8.61 12.13 14.18
N ILE A 87 8.33 13.39 14.49
CA ILE A 87 9.33 14.37 14.88
C ILE A 87 9.18 14.62 16.37
N ALA A 88 10.25 14.45 17.11
CA ALA A 88 10.30 14.75 18.53
C ALA A 88 11.19 15.98 18.79
N ASP A 89 10.67 16.90 19.61
CA ASP A 89 11.44 18.03 20.11
C ASP A 89 12.34 17.54 21.25
N LEU A 90 13.62 17.72 21.09
CA LEU A 90 14.61 17.43 22.12
C LEU A 90 14.90 18.69 22.95
N SER A 91 15.34 18.50 24.20
CA SER A 91 15.76 19.59 25.06
C SER A 91 16.87 20.41 24.39
N GLY A 92 16.76 21.74 24.44
CA GLY A 92 17.73 22.66 23.86
C GLY A 92 17.47 23.05 22.39
N GLY A 93 16.25 22.88 21.89
CA GLY A 93 15.85 23.30 20.53
C GLY A 93 16.36 22.37 19.42
N LYS A 94 16.79 21.18 19.77
CA LYS A 94 17.13 20.14 18.80
C LYS A 94 15.89 19.34 18.44
N VAL A 95 15.80 18.92 17.18
CA VAL A 95 14.71 18.11 16.66
C VAL A 95 15.30 16.80 16.16
N ALA A 96 14.72 15.68 16.55
CA ALA A 96 15.08 14.36 16.03
C ALA A 96 13.84 13.65 15.48
N ALA A 97 14.07 12.80 14.50
CA ALA A 97 13.03 11.85 14.10
C ALA A 97 12.98 10.70 15.11
N THR A 98 11.77 10.23 15.40
CA THR A 98 11.52 9.05 16.23
C THR A 98 10.47 8.17 15.58
N TYR A 99 10.32 6.96 16.06
CA TYR A 99 9.34 6.01 15.54
C TYR A 99 8.34 5.64 16.64
N ILE A 100 7.09 5.57 16.26
CA ILE A 100 5.99 5.21 17.17
C ILE A 100 5.06 4.19 16.53
N ASN A 101 4.43 3.35 17.34
CA ASN A 101 3.28 2.57 16.89
C ASN A 101 2.05 3.48 16.90
N TYR A 102 1.70 4.01 15.74
CA TYR A 102 0.58 4.94 15.58
C TYR A 102 -0.79 4.32 15.90
N GLY A 103 -0.91 3.01 15.81
CA GLY A 103 -2.15 2.28 16.08
C GLY A 103 -2.75 1.68 14.81
N LYS A 104 -3.97 2.10 14.41
CA LYS A 104 -4.67 1.46 13.27
C LYS A 104 -4.68 2.36 12.05
N VAL A 105 -4.25 1.80 10.92
CA VAL A 105 -4.26 2.46 9.61
C VAL A 105 -4.96 1.56 8.61
N GLU A 106 -5.87 2.13 7.83
CA GLU A 106 -6.58 1.46 6.75
C GLU A 106 -6.07 1.95 5.40
N THR A 107 -5.74 1.03 4.53
CA THR A 107 -5.33 1.33 3.15
C THR A 107 -6.33 0.74 2.18
N LEU A 108 -6.80 1.56 1.26
CA LEU A 108 -7.66 1.18 0.15
C LEU A 108 -6.95 1.57 -1.15
N GLY A 109 -6.77 0.62 -2.06
CA GLY A 109 -6.08 0.86 -3.32
C GLY A 109 -6.83 0.30 -4.52
N TYR A 110 -6.67 0.99 -5.65
CA TYR A 110 -7.15 0.57 -6.97
C TYR A 110 -6.02 0.72 -7.96
N ASN A 111 -5.87 -0.25 -8.83
CA ASN A 111 -4.97 -0.15 -9.97
C ASN A 111 -5.69 -0.57 -11.24
N LEU A 112 -5.38 0.13 -12.32
CA LEU A 112 -5.85 -0.17 -13.66
C LEU A 112 -4.65 -0.16 -14.60
N SER A 113 -4.49 -1.20 -15.39
CA SER A 113 -3.45 -1.32 -16.42
C SER A 113 -4.11 -1.73 -17.72
N VAL A 114 -3.81 -1.05 -18.79
CA VAL A 114 -4.28 -1.39 -20.14
C VAL A 114 -3.10 -1.35 -21.08
N ARG A 115 -2.94 -2.39 -21.90
CA ARG A 115 -1.95 -2.46 -22.97
C ARG A 115 -2.57 -2.98 -24.24
N TYR A 116 -2.33 -2.25 -25.33
CA TYR A 116 -2.74 -2.64 -26.64
C TYR A 116 -1.52 -2.75 -27.56
N GLY A 117 -1.41 -3.84 -28.29
CA GLY A 117 -0.37 -4.08 -29.28
C GLY A 117 -0.96 -4.34 -30.67
N PHE A 118 -0.28 -3.87 -31.69
CA PHE A 118 -0.57 -4.18 -33.09
C PHE A 118 0.66 -4.77 -33.77
N GLY A 119 0.63 -6.07 -34.00
CA GLY A 119 1.74 -6.83 -34.58
C GLY A 119 3.03 -6.62 -33.80
N ARG A 120 4.10 -6.31 -34.54
CA ARG A 120 5.41 -5.89 -33.99
C ARG A 120 5.65 -4.36 -34.13
N TRP A 121 4.63 -3.63 -34.58
CA TRP A 121 4.79 -2.24 -35.01
C TRP A 121 4.53 -1.25 -33.89
N VAL A 122 3.50 -1.50 -33.09
CA VAL A 122 3.08 -0.53 -32.06
C VAL A 122 2.61 -1.25 -30.81
N SER A 123 3.05 -0.77 -29.66
CA SER A 123 2.49 -1.11 -28.36
C SER A 123 2.22 0.16 -27.57
N ILE A 124 1.01 0.29 -27.04
CA ILE A 124 0.58 1.44 -26.21
C ILE A 124 0.17 0.90 -24.86
N GLY A 125 0.72 1.47 -23.79
CA GLY A 125 0.42 1.12 -22.42
C GLY A 125 -0.04 2.34 -21.61
N ALA A 126 -0.95 2.11 -20.68
CA ALA A 126 -1.34 3.10 -19.67
C ALA A 126 -1.59 2.40 -18.34
N ASN A 127 -1.07 2.99 -17.27
CA ASN A 127 -1.27 2.52 -15.90
C ASN A 127 -1.83 3.65 -15.05
N PHE A 128 -2.72 3.29 -14.16
CA PHE A 128 -3.32 4.18 -13.18
C PHE A 128 -3.36 3.46 -11.83
N SER A 129 -2.87 4.11 -10.79
CA SER A 129 -2.94 3.60 -9.42
C SER A 129 -3.39 4.68 -8.46
N GLN A 130 -4.35 4.36 -7.63
CA GLN A 130 -4.79 5.19 -6.52
C GLN A 130 -4.66 4.40 -5.23
N MET A 131 -4.05 5.01 -4.21
CA MET A 131 -3.91 4.43 -2.88
C MET A 131 -4.35 5.45 -1.83
N ASP A 132 -5.34 5.12 -1.05
CA ASP A 132 -5.88 5.97 0.01
C ASP A 132 -5.56 5.33 1.37
N VAL A 133 -4.64 5.96 2.11
CA VAL A 133 -4.18 5.52 3.43
C VAL A 133 -4.78 6.42 4.48
N ARG A 134 -5.60 5.87 5.37
CA ARG A 134 -6.37 6.62 6.34
C ARG A 134 -6.10 6.17 7.77
N ASP A 135 -6.12 7.15 8.66
CA ASP A 135 -6.19 6.90 10.09
C ASP A 135 -7.51 6.18 10.44
N ASN A 136 -7.41 5.03 11.07
CA ASN A 136 -8.57 4.23 11.51
C ASN A 136 -8.67 4.15 13.05
N MET A 137 -8.07 5.10 13.75
CA MET A 137 -8.13 5.25 15.20
C MET A 137 -9.30 6.15 15.61
N LYS A 138 -10.32 5.61 16.27
CA LYS A 138 -11.47 6.40 16.77
C LYS A 138 -11.11 7.31 17.95
N THR A 139 -10.12 6.90 18.75
CA THR A 139 -9.63 7.65 19.91
C THR A 139 -8.14 7.90 19.77
N MET A 140 -7.64 8.96 20.38
CA MET A 140 -6.20 9.26 20.42
C MET A 140 -5.46 8.17 21.22
N ILE A 141 -4.20 7.90 20.83
CA ILE A 141 -3.35 6.88 21.45
C ILE A 141 -3.27 7.11 22.97
N GLY A 142 -3.53 6.04 23.73
CA GLY A 142 -3.43 6.07 25.20
C GLY A 142 -4.50 6.88 25.93
N THR A 143 -5.54 7.34 25.22
CA THR A 143 -6.61 8.17 25.81
C THR A 143 -8.00 7.69 25.38
N SER A 144 -9.04 8.20 26.05
CA SER A 144 -10.44 8.01 25.62
C SER A 144 -10.95 9.18 24.77
N MET A 145 -10.10 10.17 24.44
CA MET A 145 -10.50 11.35 23.68
C MET A 145 -10.73 11.00 22.21
N PRO A 146 -11.77 11.56 21.57
CA PRO A 146 -12.00 11.36 20.15
C PRO A 146 -10.80 11.82 19.33
N ASN A 147 -10.42 11.01 18.34
CA ASN A 147 -9.35 11.37 17.41
C ASN A 147 -9.91 12.24 16.28
N ILE A 148 -9.47 13.48 16.19
CA ILE A 148 -9.86 14.42 15.12
C ILE A 148 -9.38 13.93 13.74
N GLY A 149 -8.27 13.17 13.69
CA GLY A 149 -7.72 12.57 12.49
C GLY A 149 -8.47 11.33 11.99
N TYR A 150 -9.47 10.83 12.73
CA TYR A 150 -10.21 9.63 12.34
C TYR A 150 -10.79 9.74 10.93
N ARG A 151 -10.48 8.76 10.06
CA ARG A 151 -10.83 8.69 8.63
C ARG A 151 -10.16 9.76 7.76
N GLN A 152 -9.27 10.57 8.30
CA GLN A 152 -8.44 11.47 7.52
C GLN A 152 -7.30 10.73 6.83
N ARG A 153 -6.83 11.25 5.70
CA ARG A 153 -5.65 10.69 5.01
C ARG A 153 -4.40 10.90 5.83
N MET A 154 -3.54 9.88 5.83
CA MET A 154 -2.21 10.00 6.41
C MET A 154 -1.40 11.03 5.61
N PRO A 155 -0.71 11.96 6.27
CA PRO A 155 0.07 13.00 5.60
C PRO A 155 1.29 12.41 4.90
N ASN A 156 1.78 13.13 3.88
CA ASN A 156 3.02 12.85 3.15
C ASN A 156 3.05 11.50 2.42
N LEU A 157 1.89 10.92 2.12
CA LEU A 157 1.78 9.72 1.30
C LEU A 157 1.20 10.07 -0.06
N PRO A 158 1.89 9.75 -1.16
CA PRO A 158 1.34 9.94 -2.50
C PRO A 158 0.14 8.99 -2.69
N TYR A 159 -0.93 9.51 -3.29
CA TYR A 159 -2.19 8.76 -3.40
C TYR A 159 -2.62 8.47 -4.84
N LEU A 160 -1.96 9.10 -5.81
CA LEU A 160 -2.31 8.95 -7.21
C LEU A 160 -1.06 8.84 -8.06
N PHE A 161 -1.03 7.84 -8.93
CA PHE A 161 0.01 7.64 -9.93
C PHE A 161 -0.66 7.35 -11.27
N ALA A 162 -0.13 7.92 -12.34
CA ALA A 162 -0.53 7.60 -13.69
C ALA A 162 0.70 7.70 -14.59
N ASP A 163 0.87 6.73 -15.46
CA ASP A 163 1.90 6.70 -16.48
C ASP A 163 1.37 6.09 -17.78
N GLY A 164 2.07 6.37 -18.87
CA GLY A 164 1.79 5.80 -20.17
C GLY A 164 3.03 5.65 -21.01
N ASP A 165 3.06 4.65 -21.86
CA ASP A 165 4.16 4.37 -22.78
C ASP A 165 3.67 4.05 -24.19
N VAL A 166 4.50 4.39 -25.17
CA VAL A 166 4.31 3.99 -26.57
C VAL A 166 5.64 3.45 -27.09
N THR A 167 5.60 2.29 -27.69
CA THR A 167 6.76 1.62 -28.30
C THR A 167 6.47 1.32 -29.77
N PHE A 168 7.44 1.60 -30.65
CA PHE A 168 7.38 1.35 -32.09
C PHE A 168 8.41 0.29 -32.50
#